data_5c5dc7dd9dfed5f1a24cf4b981ab5948
#
_entry.id   5c5dc7dd9dfed5f1a24cf4b981ab5948
#
_cell.length_a   1.000
_cell.length_b   1.000
_cell.length_c   1.000
_cell.angle_alpha   90.00
_cell.angle_beta   90.00
_cell.angle_gamma   90.00
#
_symmetry.space_group_name_H-M   'P 1'
#
loop_
_entity.id
_entity.type
_entity.pdbx_description
1 polymer ?
#
loop_
_entity_poly.entity_id
_entity_poly.type
_entity_poly.pdbx_seq_one_letter_code
_entity_poly.pdbx_strand_id
1 'polypeptide(L)'
;QMGIHQFLFLERAEGYGQEIMKNYDFDSKDCMWIFSHTGINAVNIDMALEAKKRGMKVIVYGSASETGDKASRHSSGKNLFQLADIVVDSCVPLVDASVPLKNHFDKVGPLSTFEFRHHGMDDHHYRC
;
A
#
# COMPACT_ATOMS: atom_id res chain seq x y z
N GLN A 1 9.97 21.55 1.98
CA GLN A 1 8.68 21.03 1.55
C GLN A 1 8.73 20.60 0.08
N MET A 2 8.33 19.39 -0.18
CA MET A 2 8.41 18.78 -1.50
C MET A 2 7.18 19.10 -2.34
N GLY A 3 7.36 19.48 -3.62
CA GLY A 3 6.26 19.66 -4.53
C GLY A 3 5.62 18.32 -4.94
N ILE A 4 4.38 18.35 -5.42
CA ILE A 4 3.63 17.14 -5.76
C ILE A 4 4.30 16.34 -6.89
N HIS A 5 4.88 17.01 -7.88
CA HIS A 5 5.59 16.32 -8.97
C HIS A 5 6.82 15.58 -8.47
N GLN A 6 7.58 16.19 -7.56
CA GLN A 6 8.72 15.54 -6.93
C GLN A 6 8.29 14.36 -6.06
N PHE A 7 7.21 14.51 -5.33
CA PHE A 7 6.64 13.42 -4.52
C PHE A 7 6.26 12.22 -5.40
N LEU A 8 5.54 12.44 -6.48
CA LEU A 8 5.13 11.37 -7.40
C LEU A 8 6.33 10.71 -8.08
N PHE A 9 7.35 11.49 -8.41
CA PHE A 9 8.60 10.96 -8.95
C PHE A 9 9.30 10.04 -7.95
N LEU A 10 9.47 10.50 -6.71
CA LEU A 10 10.13 9.73 -5.66
C LEU A 10 9.36 8.47 -5.29
N GLU A 11 8.05 8.53 -5.26
CA GLU A 11 7.19 7.38 -5.00
C GLU A 11 7.40 6.24 -6.00
N ARG A 12 7.77 6.61 -7.24
CA ARG A 12 8.00 5.66 -8.33
C ARG A 12 9.48 5.33 -8.55
N ALA A 13 10.35 5.98 -7.81
CA ALA A 13 11.80 5.77 -7.95
C ALA A 13 12.21 4.47 -7.27
N GLU A 14 12.74 3.56 -8.06
CA GLU A 14 13.30 2.32 -7.56
C GLU A 14 14.60 2.58 -6.80
N GLY A 15 14.79 1.90 -5.67
CA GLY A 15 15.94 2.11 -4.78
C GLY A 15 15.72 3.14 -3.68
N TYR A 16 14.74 4.03 -3.83
CA TYR A 16 14.49 5.07 -2.83
C TYR A 16 14.00 4.50 -1.49
N GLY A 17 13.15 3.48 -1.54
CA GLY A 17 12.68 2.80 -0.33
C GLY A 17 13.80 2.16 0.47
N GLN A 18 14.81 1.61 -0.20
CA GLN A 18 15.99 1.07 0.46
C GLN A 18 16.81 2.15 1.15
N GLU A 19 16.96 3.32 0.53
CA GLU A 19 17.64 4.45 1.15
C GLU A 19 16.91 4.94 2.41
N ILE A 20 15.59 5.00 2.37
CA ILE A 20 14.78 5.35 3.55
C ILE A 20 15.06 4.36 4.68
N MET A 21 15.08 3.07 4.37
CA MET A 21 15.26 2.02 5.38
C MET A 21 16.63 2.05 6.06
N LYS A 22 17.66 2.65 5.43
CA LYS A 22 18.97 2.81 6.04
C LYS A 22 18.96 3.70 7.28
N ASN A 23 17.95 4.54 7.43
CA ASN A 23 17.81 5.42 8.59
C ASN A 23 17.29 4.69 9.84
N TYR A 24 16.96 3.43 9.74
CA TYR A 24 16.32 2.68 10.82
C TYR A 24 17.03 1.34 11.04
N ASP A 25 17.20 0.99 12.32
CA ASP A 25 17.82 -0.26 12.76
C ASP A 25 16.77 -1.34 13.02
N PHE A 26 15.91 -1.59 12.05
CA PHE A 26 14.93 -2.66 12.15
C PHE A 26 15.58 -4.03 11.99
N ASP A 27 15.08 -5.00 12.73
CA ASP A 27 15.57 -6.38 12.68
C ASP A 27 14.43 -7.39 12.60
N SER A 28 14.77 -8.68 12.71
CA SER A 28 13.81 -9.78 12.61
C SER A 28 12.72 -9.81 13.68
N LYS A 29 12.87 -9.02 14.74
CA LYS A 29 11.85 -8.88 15.81
C LYS A 29 10.80 -7.85 15.47
N ASP A 30 11.06 -7.03 14.46
CA ASP A 30 10.16 -5.99 14.03
C ASP A 30 9.20 -6.51 12.97
N CYS A 31 8.10 -5.82 12.79
CA CYS A 31 7.09 -6.11 11.79
C CYS A 31 6.81 -4.83 10.99
N MET A 32 6.73 -4.98 9.68
CA MET A 32 6.43 -3.85 8.80
C MET A 32 4.98 -3.93 8.31
N TRP A 33 4.22 -2.88 8.57
CA TRP A 33 2.89 -2.70 8.01
C TRP A 33 2.94 -1.68 6.89
N ILE A 34 2.44 -2.07 5.74
CA ILE A 34 2.38 -1.21 4.56
C ILE A 34 0.92 -1.05 4.14
N PHE A 35 0.47 0.19 4.10
CA PHE A 35 -0.87 0.54 3.61
C PHE A 35 -0.73 1.07 2.19
N SER A 36 -1.18 0.30 1.23
CA SER A 36 -1.07 0.65 -0.18
C SER A 36 -2.30 0.16 -0.94
N HIS A 37 -3.04 1.08 -1.52
CA HIS A 37 -4.26 0.75 -2.25
C HIS A 37 -4.00 -0.23 -3.40
N THR A 38 -3.04 0.10 -4.26
CA THR A 38 -2.75 -0.69 -5.46
C THR A 38 -1.63 -1.71 -5.29
N GLY A 39 -0.72 -1.50 -4.35
CA GLY A 39 0.40 -2.37 -4.10
C GLY A 39 1.46 -2.44 -5.22
N ILE A 40 1.50 -1.45 -6.12
CA ILE A 40 2.38 -1.48 -7.29
C ILE A 40 3.49 -0.43 -7.29
N ASN A 41 3.53 0.48 -6.33
CA ASN A 41 4.52 1.56 -6.28
C ASN A 41 5.89 1.06 -5.86
N ALA A 42 6.92 1.51 -6.58
CA ALA A 42 8.28 1.00 -6.42
C ALA A 42 8.86 1.23 -5.01
N VAL A 43 8.62 2.38 -4.41
CA VAL A 43 9.13 2.69 -3.06
C VAL A 43 8.62 1.67 -2.03
N ASN A 44 7.34 1.38 -2.06
CA ASN A 44 6.74 0.43 -1.12
C ASN A 44 7.30 -0.99 -1.32
N ILE A 45 7.54 -1.36 -2.57
CA ILE A 45 8.12 -2.66 -2.91
C ILE A 45 9.57 -2.75 -2.44
N ASP A 46 10.35 -1.69 -2.64
CA ASP A 46 11.72 -1.62 -2.10
C ASP A 46 11.75 -1.81 -0.59
N MET A 47 10.85 -1.14 0.12
CA MET A 47 10.76 -1.24 1.57
C MET A 47 10.37 -2.65 2.01
N ALA A 48 9.43 -3.26 1.32
CA ALA A 48 9.02 -4.64 1.60
C ALA A 48 10.17 -5.64 1.36
N LEU A 49 10.88 -5.49 0.25
CA LEU A 49 12.03 -6.34 -0.06
C LEU A 49 13.15 -6.20 0.99
N GLU A 50 13.44 -4.97 1.40
CA GLU A 50 14.45 -4.71 2.43
C GLU A 50 14.01 -5.27 3.79
N ALA A 51 12.75 -5.14 4.14
CA ALA A 51 12.20 -5.71 5.36
C ALA A 51 12.36 -7.24 5.37
N LYS A 52 12.03 -7.89 4.27
CA LYS A 52 12.20 -9.34 4.14
C LYS A 52 13.67 -9.76 4.23
N LYS A 53 14.56 -8.98 3.63
CA LYS A 53 16.00 -9.20 3.70
C LYS A 53 16.52 -9.13 5.13
N ARG A 54 15.93 -8.27 5.97
CA ARG A 54 16.26 -8.16 7.40
C ARG A 54 15.55 -9.20 8.27
N GLY A 55 14.76 -10.08 7.67
CA GLY A 55 14.00 -11.12 8.38
C GLY A 55 12.71 -10.66 9.04
N MET A 56 12.26 -9.45 8.73
CA MET A 56 11.01 -8.91 9.26
C MET A 56 9.79 -9.55 8.60
N LYS A 57 8.70 -9.60 9.35
CA LYS A 57 7.38 -9.93 8.78
C LYS A 57 6.79 -8.70 8.12
N VAL A 58 6.20 -8.90 6.95
CA VAL A 58 5.58 -7.83 6.17
C VAL A 58 4.08 -8.08 6.08
N ILE A 59 3.31 -7.12 6.56
CA ILE A 59 1.86 -7.12 6.49
C ILE A 59 1.43 -6.01 5.55
N VAL A 60 0.62 -6.33 4.54
CA VAL A 60 0.15 -5.36 3.56
C VAL A 60 -1.37 -5.26 3.64
N TYR A 61 -1.86 -4.04 3.79
CA TYR A 61 -3.26 -3.71 3.71
C TYR A 61 -3.51 -2.95 2.40
N GLY A 62 -4.42 -3.45 1.58
CA GLY A 62 -4.76 -2.80 0.33
C GLY A 62 -5.75 -3.61 -0.50
N SER A 63 -5.97 -3.20 -1.73
CA SER A 63 -6.95 -3.83 -2.63
C SER A 63 -6.34 -5.02 -3.35
N ALA A 64 -6.09 -6.10 -2.60
CA ALA A 64 -5.37 -7.26 -3.10
C ALA A 64 -6.14 -8.02 -4.18
N SER A 65 -7.43 -8.24 -3.99
CA SER A 65 -8.27 -8.96 -4.96
C SER A 65 -8.40 -8.21 -6.28
N GLU A 66 -8.48 -6.89 -6.22
CA GLU A 66 -8.58 -6.04 -7.42
C GLU A 66 -7.24 -5.92 -8.15
N THR A 67 -6.14 -5.90 -7.40
CA THR A 67 -4.80 -5.86 -8.00
C THR A 67 -4.42 -7.21 -8.59
N GLY A 68 -4.73 -8.30 -7.89
CA GLY A 68 -4.43 -9.64 -8.36
C GLY A 68 -2.95 -9.82 -8.69
N ASP A 69 -2.68 -10.33 -9.88
CA ASP A 69 -1.32 -10.60 -10.37
C ASP A 69 -0.73 -9.46 -11.19
N LYS A 70 -1.30 -8.25 -11.11
CA LYS A 70 -0.77 -7.12 -11.86
C LYS A 70 0.70 -6.90 -11.53
N ALA A 71 1.50 -6.75 -12.57
CA ALA A 71 2.90 -6.42 -12.40
C ALA A 71 3.06 -5.05 -11.75
N SER A 72 4.04 -4.93 -10.87
CA SER A 72 4.37 -3.65 -10.25
C SER A 72 5.17 -2.76 -11.19
N ARG A 73 5.39 -1.53 -10.75
CA ARG A 73 6.31 -0.59 -11.39
C ARG A 73 7.78 -0.88 -11.04
N HIS A 74 8.01 -1.89 -10.24
CA HIS A 74 9.35 -2.30 -9.82
C HIS A 74 9.94 -3.32 -10.78
N SER A 75 11.26 -3.31 -10.95
CA SER A 75 11.96 -4.24 -11.86
C SER A 75 11.77 -5.72 -11.49
N SER A 76 11.45 -6.02 -10.23
CA SER A 76 11.15 -7.38 -9.80
C SER A 76 9.89 -7.95 -10.46
N GLY A 77 9.01 -7.09 -10.99
CA GLY A 77 7.72 -7.48 -11.55
C GLY A 77 6.66 -7.91 -10.54
N LYS A 78 7.04 -8.01 -9.26
CA LYS A 78 6.13 -8.44 -8.19
C LYS A 78 5.45 -7.26 -7.53
N ASN A 79 4.18 -7.42 -7.17
CA ASN A 79 3.47 -6.43 -6.37
C ASN A 79 3.61 -6.71 -4.86
N LEU A 80 3.17 -5.76 -4.04
CA LEU A 80 3.29 -5.87 -2.59
C LEU A 80 2.58 -7.10 -2.02
N PHE A 81 1.43 -7.44 -2.56
CA PHE A 81 0.62 -8.55 -2.06
C PHE A 81 1.31 -9.90 -2.28
N GLN A 82 2.10 -10.01 -3.34
CA GLN A 82 2.90 -11.21 -3.61
C GLN A 82 4.11 -11.32 -2.67
N LEU A 83 4.60 -10.20 -2.17
CA LEU A 83 5.75 -10.16 -1.26
C LEU A 83 5.36 -10.28 0.22
N ALA A 84 4.12 -9.98 0.56
CA ALA A 84 3.66 -9.94 1.94
C ALA A 84 3.60 -11.33 2.58
N ASP A 85 3.91 -11.38 3.87
CA ASP A 85 3.66 -12.58 4.68
C ASP A 85 2.19 -12.67 5.06
N ILE A 86 1.55 -11.52 5.31
CA ILE A 86 0.12 -11.42 5.61
C ILE A 86 -0.48 -10.33 4.73
N VAL A 87 -1.57 -10.64 4.08
CA VAL A 87 -2.34 -9.70 3.27
C VAL A 87 -3.69 -9.46 3.91
N VAL A 88 -4.01 -8.19 4.13
CA VAL A 88 -5.35 -7.77 4.55
C VAL A 88 -6.00 -7.07 3.36
N ASP A 89 -6.96 -7.74 2.75
CA ASP A 89 -7.65 -7.19 1.59
C ASP A 89 -8.69 -6.16 2.04
N SER A 90 -8.57 -4.95 1.52
CA SER A 90 -9.53 -3.87 1.82
C SER A 90 -10.87 -4.06 1.13
N CYS A 91 -10.92 -4.91 0.11
CA CYS A 91 -12.10 -5.17 -0.73
C CYS A 91 -12.63 -3.92 -1.44
N VAL A 92 -11.75 -2.95 -1.68
CA VAL A 92 -12.10 -1.65 -2.25
C VAL A 92 -11.73 -1.62 -3.73
N PRO A 93 -12.63 -1.12 -4.61
CA PRO A 93 -12.31 -0.99 -6.03
C PRO A 93 -11.13 -0.05 -6.31
N LEU A 94 -10.39 -0.34 -7.38
CA LEU A 94 -9.24 0.47 -7.80
C LEU A 94 -9.66 1.77 -8.51
N VAL A 95 -10.59 2.51 -7.92
CA VAL A 95 -11.04 3.81 -8.43
C VAL A 95 -10.80 4.88 -7.39
N ASP A 96 -10.24 6.01 -7.83
CA ASP A 96 -9.84 7.07 -6.91
C ASP A 96 -11.02 7.88 -6.35
N ALA A 97 -12.06 8.08 -7.14
CA ALA A 97 -13.23 8.84 -6.74
C ALA A 97 -14.46 7.94 -6.76
N SER A 98 -14.79 7.36 -5.63
CA SER A 98 -15.88 6.38 -5.53
C SER A 98 -16.97 6.74 -4.51
N VAL A 99 -16.72 7.69 -3.63
CA VAL A 99 -17.70 8.09 -2.61
C VAL A 99 -18.70 9.09 -3.21
N PRO A 100 -20.00 8.75 -3.30
CA PRO A 100 -21.00 9.69 -3.79
C PRO A 100 -21.29 10.76 -2.74
N LEU A 101 -21.39 12.01 -3.18
CA LEU A 101 -21.84 13.10 -2.34
C LEU A 101 -23.31 13.39 -2.63
N LYS A 102 -24.06 13.68 -1.58
CA LYS A 102 -25.43 14.15 -1.71
C LYS A 102 -25.44 15.48 -2.47
N ASN A 103 -26.28 15.58 -3.51
CA ASN A 103 -26.41 16.75 -4.35
C ASN A 103 -25.25 17.02 -5.33
N HIS A 104 -24.39 16.04 -5.54
CA HIS A 104 -23.35 16.08 -6.57
C HIS A 104 -23.50 14.92 -7.53
N PHE A 105 -23.21 15.15 -8.80
CA PHE A 105 -23.25 14.11 -9.82
C PHE A 105 -22.00 13.26 -9.84
N ASP A 106 -20.87 13.85 -9.42
CA ASP A 106 -19.60 13.17 -9.41
C ASP A 106 -19.32 12.53 -8.05
N LYS A 107 -18.60 11.43 -8.08
CA LYS A 107 -18.09 10.78 -6.88
C LYS A 107 -16.80 11.45 -6.44
N VAL A 108 -16.58 11.51 -5.15
CA VAL A 108 -15.38 12.13 -4.57
C VAL A 108 -14.72 11.19 -3.56
N GLY A 109 -13.40 11.32 -3.47
CA GLY A 109 -12.59 10.60 -2.49
C GLY A 109 -12.47 9.10 -2.76
N PRO A 110 -11.37 8.51 -2.34
CA PRO A 110 -11.15 7.07 -2.46
C PRO A 110 -11.85 6.31 -1.35
N LEU A 111 -12.43 5.16 -1.69
CA LEU A 111 -13.01 4.26 -0.70
C LEU A 111 -11.97 3.67 0.24
N SER A 112 -10.72 3.51 -0.22
CA SER A 112 -9.67 2.90 0.58
C SER A 112 -9.47 3.58 1.93
N THR A 113 -9.40 4.90 1.95
CA THR A 113 -9.25 5.67 3.20
C THR A 113 -10.52 5.61 4.05
N PHE A 114 -11.66 5.70 3.41
CA PHE A 114 -12.96 5.64 4.08
C PHE A 114 -13.15 4.28 4.76
N GLU A 115 -12.93 3.21 4.03
CA GLU A 115 -13.06 1.85 4.54
C GLU A 115 -12.09 1.57 5.68
N PHE A 116 -10.85 2.02 5.56
CA PHE A 116 -9.87 1.87 6.62
C PHE A 116 -10.34 2.53 7.92
N ARG A 117 -10.85 3.76 7.85
CA ARG A 117 -11.36 4.47 9.02
C ARG A 117 -12.57 3.78 9.61
N HIS A 118 -13.49 3.36 8.76
CA HIS A 118 -14.69 2.66 9.19
C HIS A 118 -14.35 1.35 9.88
N HIS A 119 -13.51 0.55 9.27
CA HIS A 119 -13.09 -0.74 9.79
C HIS A 119 -12.22 -0.62 11.04
N GLY A 120 -11.38 0.40 11.12
CA GLY A 120 -10.54 0.63 12.29
C GLY A 120 -11.32 1.06 13.53
N MET A 121 -12.53 1.57 13.38
CA MET A 121 -13.40 1.98 14.48
C MET A 121 -14.44 0.93 14.86
N ASP A 122 -14.61 -0.09 14.02
CA ASP A 122 -15.61 -1.12 14.20
C ASP A 122 -14.91 -2.46 14.38
N ASP A 123 -15.04 -3.05 15.56
CA ASP A 123 -14.47 -4.36 15.89
C ASP A 123 -15.16 -5.51 15.12
N HIS A 124 -16.08 -5.15 14.26
CA HIS A 124 -16.85 -6.13 13.48
C HIS A 124 -16.22 -6.36 12.11
N HIS A 125 -16.01 -7.54 11.86
CA HIS A 125 -15.59 -8.31 10.70
C HIS A 125 -15.52 -7.60 9.36
N TYR A 126 -14.31 -7.51 8.85
CA TYR A 126 -14.04 -7.11 7.47
C TYR A 126 -14.33 -8.27 6.55
N ARG A 127 -15.44 -8.19 5.85
CA ARG A 127 -15.81 -9.16 4.82
C ARG A 127 -15.87 -8.45 3.48
N CYS A 128 -15.19 -9.05 2.54
CA CYS A 128 -15.38 -8.67 1.14
C CYS A 128 -16.72 -9.14 0.63
#